data_bce8ac28c24472dd287b51915140a4fe
#
_entry.id   bce8ac28c24472dd287b51915140a4fe
#
_cell.length_a   1.000
_cell.length_b   1.000
_cell.length_c   1.000
_cell.angle_alpha   90.00
_cell.angle_beta   90.00
_cell.angle_gamma   90.00
#
_symmetry.space_group_name_H-M   'P 1'
#
loop_
_entity.id
_entity.type
_entity.pdbx_description
1 polymer ?
#
loop_
_entity_poly.entity_id
_entity_poly.type
_entity_poly.pdbx_seq_one_letter_code
_entity_poly.pdbx_strand_id
1 'polypeptide(L)'
;MFTLFCEQGRAFLHRQGRASTSAMKLSEIDTTLREIRVSPVGSLGQNFLHDRNLAAWIVSKAELTPDDFVIEIGPGLGALTEFILESGARVLAIEKDQRLAQFLRERFAGTRLEIIHGDALDFDLRPLFAEGRVKLLGNLPYYVASQLLLKFTKYPSPISLWVFMLQKEMARRISAAPGSGDYGSLSLAVQLKYRVEFLRTVPETVFLPQPEVDSAIVRIIPRTPNELPPHDAETFSRIVRQGFSQRRKQLRNLLKTEVPEWAEAAANVGFDARARAQELSLEQWIALSHHARLQATEADESGGSERFPVVDEEDRVTGEAPRSVVHGDNLRHRAVHLFIFNRRGELFLQKRSPWKDRHPLLWDSSAAGHVDAGEDYDQTAVRELQEELGVTAQLTRVLKLPASERTGQEFIWLYRGEHDGPFRLARSEIEYGEFFPVEVVSGWVKARPDDFAPGFLECWREYRCSDGPAVAGSL
;
A
#
# COMPACT_ATOMS: atom_id res chain seq x y z
N MET A 1 -8.04 -20.78 -9.84
CA MET A 1 -7.71 -21.57 -8.64
C MET A 1 -8.05 -20.84 -7.32
N PHE A 2 -8.51 -19.60 -7.37
CA PHE A 2 -8.91 -18.78 -6.22
C PHE A 2 -10.43 -18.77 -5.94
N THR A 3 -11.26 -19.23 -6.86
CA THR A 3 -12.74 -19.24 -6.69
C THR A 3 -13.24 -20.26 -5.67
N LEU A 4 -12.40 -21.16 -5.17
CA LEU A 4 -12.73 -22.16 -4.15
C LEU A 4 -12.55 -21.69 -2.69
N PHE A 5 -12.03 -20.48 -2.48
CA PHE A 5 -11.67 -19.96 -1.15
C PHE A 5 -12.85 -19.35 -0.36
N CYS A 6 -13.94 -18.97 -1.04
CA CYS A 6 -15.03 -18.24 -0.39
C CYS A 6 -16.16 -19.10 0.19
N GLU A 7 -16.31 -20.36 -0.22
CA GLU A 7 -17.46 -21.19 0.19
C GLU A 7 -17.21 -22.17 1.35
N GLN A 8 -15.97 -22.45 1.73
CA GLN A 8 -15.68 -23.42 2.80
C GLN A 8 -15.57 -22.82 4.22
N GLY A 9 -15.72 -21.52 4.40
CA GLY A 9 -15.58 -20.82 5.69
C GLY A 9 -16.76 -20.92 6.65
N ARG A 10 -17.86 -21.61 6.33
CA ARG A 10 -19.08 -21.60 7.16
C ARG A 10 -19.40 -22.86 7.96
N ALA A 11 -18.57 -23.90 7.95
CA ALA A 11 -18.89 -25.16 8.60
C ALA A 11 -17.77 -25.75 9.47
N PHE A 12 -17.18 -24.98 10.38
CA PHE A 12 -16.31 -25.57 11.41
C PHE A 12 -16.53 -24.91 12.79
N LEU A 13 -17.62 -25.29 13.43
CA LEU A 13 -17.82 -25.11 14.85
C LEU A 13 -17.73 -26.47 15.56
N HIS A 14 -16.83 -26.57 16.54
CA HIS A 14 -16.67 -27.62 17.55
C HIS A 14 -16.03 -28.96 17.14
N ARG A 15 -14.71 -29.02 17.30
CA ARG A 15 -14.06 -30.14 17.99
C ARG A 15 -12.84 -29.62 18.74
N GLN A 16 -12.93 -29.51 20.05
CA GLN A 16 -11.79 -29.28 20.95
C GLN A 16 -10.96 -30.57 21.04
N GLY A 17 -9.86 -30.61 20.30
CA GLY A 17 -8.78 -31.53 20.53
C GLY A 17 -7.55 -30.67 20.89
N ARG A 18 -7.14 -30.66 22.17
CA ARG A 18 -5.88 -30.04 22.61
C ARG A 18 -4.72 -30.80 21.98
N ALA A 19 -4.21 -30.32 20.85
CA ALA A 19 -2.84 -30.62 20.46
C ALA A 19 -1.92 -29.95 21.49
N SER A 20 -0.91 -30.67 21.98
CA SER A 20 0.11 -30.13 22.88
C SER A 20 0.90 -29.05 22.16
N THR A 21 0.56 -27.79 22.38
CA THR A 21 1.21 -26.62 21.80
C THR A 21 2.33 -26.14 22.73
N SER A 22 3.42 -26.91 22.84
CA SER A 22 4.63 -26.46 23.51
C SER A 22 5.69 -26.09 22.50
N ALA A 23 6.21 -24.84 22.54
CA ALA A 23 7.32 -24.45 21.68
C ALA A 23 8.51 -25.37 21.88
N MET A 24 9.16 -25.71 20.76
CA MET A 24 10.19 -26.75 20.68
C MET A 24 11.48 -26.31 21.39
N LYS A 25 12.02 -27.15 22.24
CA LYS A 25 13.37 -26.99 22.81
C LYS A 25 14.43 -27.25 21.73
N LEU A 26 15.64 -26.77 21.95
CA LEU A 26 16.75 -26.94 21.02
C LEU A 26 16.96 -28.40 20.57
N SER A 27 16.89 -29.35 21.55
CA SER A 27 16.98 -30.80 21.27
C SER A 27 15.82 -31.33 20.42
N GLU A 28 14.64 -30.76 20.58
CA GLU A 28 13.44 -31.14 19.82
C GLU A 28 13.54 -30.63 18.39
N ILE A 29 14.08 -29.42 18.18
CA ILE A 29 14.32 -28.86 16.85
C ILE A 29 15.23 -29.77 16.01
N ASP A 30 16.39 -30.18 16.56
CA ASP A 30 17.31 -31.06 15.86
C ASP A 30 16.69 -32.43 15.53
N THR A 31 15.94 -33.00 16.50
CA THR A 31 15.22 -34.26 16.30
C THR A 31 14.17 -34.12 15.20
N THR A 32 13.33 -33.07 15.27
CA THR A 32 12.26 -32.83 14.28
C THR A 32 12.83 -32.62 12.88
N LEU A 33 13.89 -31.81 12.75
CA LEU A 33 14.53 -31.59 11.46
C LEU A 33 15.05 -32.90 10.81
N ARG A 34 15.61 -33.80 11.64
CA ARG A 34 16.02 -35.15 11.16
C ARG A 34 14.83 -36.01 10.77
N GLU A 35 13.75 -36.04 11.55
CA GLU A 35 12.54 -36.82 11.28
C GLU A 35 11.89 -36.38 9.96
N ILE A 36 11.75 -35.08 9.72
CA ILE A 36 11.18 -34.52 8.49
C ILE A 36 12.20 -34.44 7.35
N ARG A 37 13.44 -34.91 7.58
CA ARG A 37 14.56 -34.92 6.63
C ARG A 37 14.88 -33.54 6.04
N VAL A 38 14.76 -32.49 6.86
CA VAL A 38 15.19 -31.14 6.51
C VAL A 38 16.60 -30.91 7.03
N SER A 39 17.53 -30.62 6.11
CA SER A 39 18.82 -30.07 6.46
C SER A 39 18.76 -28.58 6.26
N PRO A 40 19.04 -27.73 7.26
CA PRO A 40 19.01 -26.28 7.11
C PRO A 40 19.87 -25.83 5.93
N VAL A 41 19.28 -25.13 4.98
CA VAL A 41 19.96 -24.69 3.77
C VAL A 41 20.33 -23.22 3.92
N GLY A 42 21.63 -22.92 3.98
CA GLY A 42 22.13 -21.55 4.15
C GLY A 42 21.65 -20.60 3.05
N SER A 43 21.52 -21.08 1.79
CA SER A 43 20.96 -20.30 0.68
C SER A 43 19.47 -19.98 0.81
N LEU A 44 18.72 -20.69 1.68
CA LEU A 44 17.34 -20.39 2.04
C LEU A 44 17.25 -19.53 3.32
N GLY A 45 18.39 -19.22 3.95
CA GLY A 45 18.44 -18.42 5.19
C GLY A 45 17.69 -19.07 6.35
N GLN A 46 17.65 -20.41 6.39
CA GLN A 46 16.92 -21.18 7.40
C GLN A 46 17.65 -21.15 8.75
N ASN A 47 17.26 -20.20 9.61
CA ASN A 47 17.72 -20.09 10.98
C ASN A 47 16.47 -20.16 11.90
N PHE A 48 16.30 -21.31 12.57
CA PHE A 48 15.09 -21.57 13.38
C PHE A 48 15.24 -20.97 14.77
N LEU A 49 14.30 -20.10 15.11
CA LEU A 49 14.23 -19.47 16.43
C LEU A 49 13.81 -20.50 17.47
N HIS A 50 14.61 -20.65 18.56
CA HIS A 50 14.33 -21.59 19.65
C HIS A 50 14.03 -20.90 21.00
N ASP A 51 14.23 -19.58 21.09
CA ASP A 51 13.89 -18.81 22.29
C ASP A 51 12.39 -18.49 22.32
N ARG A 52 11.65 -19.25 23.13
CA ARG A 52 10.21 -19.11 23.31
C ARG A 52 9.80 -17.73 23.82
N ASN A 53 10.54 -17.17 24.78
CA ASN A 53 10.23 -15.88 25.37
C ASN A 53 10.39 -14.76 24.33
N LEU A 54 11.41 -14.88 23.50
CA LEU A 54 11.62 -13.95 22.40
C LEU A 54 10.50 -14.07 21.36
N ALA A 55 10.09 -15.28 20.98
CA ALA A 55 8.99 -15.49 20.03
C ALA A 55 7.68 -14.88 20.53
N ALA A 56 7.31 -15.13 21.80
CA ALA A 56 6.14 -14.53 22.43
C ALA A 56 6.23 -13.00 22.47
N TRP A 57 7.41 -12.46 22.78
CA TRP A 57 7.65 -11.03 22.81
C TRP A 57 7.53 -10.40 21.41
N ILE A 58 8.06 -11.04 20.35
CA ILE A 58 7.91 -10.58 18.97
C ILE A 58 6.42 -10.47 18.61
N VAL A 59 5.66 -11.54 18.82
CA VAL A 59 4.22 -11.57 18.52
C VAL A 59 3.45 -10.52 19.31
N SER A 60 3.84 -10.26 20.58
CA SER A 60 3.22 -9.20 21.39
C SER A 60 3.34 -7.80 20.77
N LYS A 61 4.37 -7.55 19.94
CA LYS A 61 4.58 -6.26 19.27
C LYS A 61 3.64 -6.05 18.08
N ALA A 62 2.96 -7.10 17.65
CA ALA A 62 1.93 -7.02 16.62
C ALA A 62 0.54 -6.68 17.19
N GLU A 63 0.36 -6.69 18.53
CA GLU A 63 -0.91 -6.32 19.20
C GLU A 63 -2.11 -7.06 18.57
N LEU A 64 -1.99 -8.39 18.46
CA LEU A 64 -2.96 -9.22 17.77
C LEU A 64 -4.26 -9.37 18.56
N THR A 65 -5.35 -9.40 17.80
CA THR A 65 -6.72 -9.69 18.25
C THR A 65 -7.33 -10.85 17.46
N PRO A 66 -8.41 -11.48 17.91
CA PRO A 66 -9.10 -12.55 17.16
C PRO A 66 -9.66 -12.11 15.80
N ASP A 67 -9.83 -10.80 15.56
CA ASP A 67 -10.35 -10.23 14.32
C ASP A 67 -9.24 -9.95 13.30
N ASP A 68 -7.98 -10.07 13.68
CA ASP A 68 -6.86 -9.84 12.78
C ASP A 68 -6.66 -11.01 11.81
N PHE A 69 -6.28 -10.66 10.59
CA PHE A 69 -5.73 -11.58 9.61
C PHE A 69 -4.21 -11.40 9.56
N VAL A 70 -3.46 -12.46 9.81
CA VAL A 70 -2.00 -12.44 9.90
C VAL A 70 -1.40 -13.20 8.73
N ILE A 71 -0.48 -12.54 8.02
CA ILE A 71 0.43 -13.23 7.10
C ILE A 71 1.71 -13.53 7.87
N GLU A 72 2.14 -14.78 7.87
CA GLU A 72 3.46 -15.17 8.39
C GLU A 72 4.35 -15.61 7.23
N ILE A 73 5.53 -14.99 7.08
CA ILE A 73 6.49 -15.35 6.06
C ILE A 73 7.61 -16.17 6.66
N GLY A 74 7.82 -17.37 6.11
CA GLY A 74 8.86 -18.29 6.57
C GLY A 74 8.60 -18.77 8.00
N PRO A 75 7.45 -19.42 8.28
CA PRO A 75 7.11 -19.90 9.62
C PRO A 75 8.11 -20.95 10.16
N GLY A 76 8.82 -21.61 9.26
CA GLY A 76 9.81 -22.62 9.60
C GLY A 76 9.22 -23.78 10.41
N LEU A 77 9.63 -23.95 11.66
CA LEU A 77 9.04 -24.93 12.57
C LEU A 77 7.86 -24.40 13.40
N GLY A 78 7.39 -23.17 13.12
CA GLY A 78 6.20 -22.58 13.74
C GLY A 78 6.47 -21.86 15.06
N ALA A 79 7.66 -21.30 15.26
CA ALA A 79 8.04 -20.63 16.50
C ALA A 79 7.18 -19.38 16.79
N LEU A 80 6.85 -18.58 15.75
CA LEU A 80 5.92 -17.45 15.89
C LEU A 80 4.47 -17.91 15.70
N THR A 81 4.22 -18.85 14.77
CA THR A 81 2.90 -19.38 14.43
C THR A 81 2.09 -19.77 15.66
N GLU A 82 2.72 -20.45 16.61
CA GLU A 82 2.10 -20.89 17.86
C GLU A 82 1.48 -19.72 18.64
N PHE A 83 2.24 -18.66 18.88
CA PHE A 83 1.79 -17.48 19.62
C PHE A 83 0.79 -16.63 18.81
N ILE A 84 0.91 -16.61 17.48
CA ILE A 84 -0.06 -15.95 16.62
C ILE A 84 -1.41 -16.67 16.75
N LEU A 85 -1.43 -17.99 16.70
CA LEU A 85 -2.66 -18.78 16.87
C LEU A 85 -3.25 -18.66 18.28
N GLU A 86 -2.42 -18.56 19.33
CA GLU A 86 -2.86 -18.32 20.71
C GLU A 86 -3.63 -16.99 20.85
N SER A 87 -3.35 -15.98 20.03
CA SER A 87 -4.10 -14.72 20.01
C SER A 87 -5.53 -14.86 19.46
N GLY A 88 -5.85 -15.98 18.80
CA GLY A 88 -7.13 -16.20 18.12
C GLY A 88 -7.19 -15.65 16.70
N ALA A 89 -6.16 -14.99 16.21
CA ALA A 89 -6.11 -14.46 14.85
C ALA A 89 -6.15 -15.57 13.80
N ARG A 90 -6.61 -15.22 12.56
CA ARG A 90 -6.46 -16.10 11.39
C ARG A 90 -5.07 -15.94 10.80
N VAL A 91 -4.45 -17.05 10.42
CA VAL A 91 -3.07 -17.06 9.92
C VAL A 91 -2.99 -17.65 8.53
N LEU A 92 -2.38 -16.91 7.61
CA LEU A 92 -1.92 -17.40 6.32
C LEU A 92 -0.39 -17.44 6.34
N ALA A 93 0.19 -18.64 6.40
CA ALA A 93 1.63 -18.81 6.38
C ALA A 93 2.14 -19.15 4.97
N ILE A 94 3.23 -18.50 4.55
CA ILE A 94 3.87 -18.73 3.26
C ILE A 94 5.23 -19.37 3.53
N GLU A 95 5.36 -20.67 3.17
CA GLU A 95 6.58 -21.45 3.40
C GLU A 95 7.13 -21.99 2.08
N LYS A 96 8.42 -21.78 1.86
CA LYS A 96 9.09 -22.16 0.62
C LYS A 96 9.55 -23.62 0.62
N ASP A 97 9.84 -24.20 1.78
CA ASP A 97 10.22 -25.61 1.89
C ASP A 97 8.95 -26.47 2.04
N GLN A 98 8.74 -27.40 1.09
CA GLN A 98 7.57 -28.27 1.06
C GLN A 98 7.46 -29.16 2.31
N ARG A 99 8.58 -29.61 2.87
CA ARG A 99 8.61 -30.49 4.06
C ARG A 99 8.20 -29.73 5.31
N LEU A 100 8.69 -28.50 5.46
CA LEU A 100 8.27 -27.59 6.53
C LEU A 100 6.80 -27.23 6.41
N ALA A 101 6.34 -26.91 5.20
CA ALA A 101 4.93 -26.64 4.97
C ALA A 101 4.01 -27.82 5.34
N GLN A 102 4.44 -29.06 5.01
CA GLN A 102 3.70 -30.28 5.38
C GLN A 102 3.74 -30.51 6.89
N PHE A 103 4.90 -30.40 7.53
CA PHE A 103 5.06 -30.49 8.98
C PHE A 103 4.12 -29.53 9.73
N LEU A 104 4.04 -28.28 9.29
CA LEU A 104 3.17 -27.27 9.90
C LEU A 104 1.69 -27.60 9.76
N ARG A 105 1.26 -28.13 8.59
CA ARG A 105 -0.13 -28.58 8.38
C ARG A 105 -0.51 -29.68 9.36
N GLU A 106 0.41 -30.61 9.62
CA GLU A 106 0.20 -31.72 10.57
C GLU A 106 0.22 -31.20 12.03
N ARG A 107 1.22 -30.39 12.37
CA ARG A 107 1.40 -29.87 13.74
C ARG A 107 0.23 -28.99 14.20
N PHE A 108 -0.30 -28.15 13.32
CA PHE A 108 -1.36 -27.20 13.62
C PHE A 108 -2.71 -27.59 12.99
N ALA A 109 -2.91 -28.88 12.75
CA ALA A 109 -4.17 -29.38 12.21
C ALA A 109 -5.37 -28.99 13.09
N GLY A 110 -6.46 -28.51 12.48
CA GLY A 110 -7.67 -28.09 13.19
C GLY A 110 -7.60 -26.68 13.83
N THR A 111 -6.53 -25.93 13.61
CA THR A 111 -6.40 -24.52 14.00
C THR A 111 -6.84 -23.57 12.89
N ARG A 112 -6.75 -22.25 13.12
CA ARG A 112 -7.04 -21.21 12.11
C ARG A 112 -5.83 -20.88 11.22
N LEU A 113 -4.95 -21.87 10.95
CA LEU A 113 -3.78 -21.76 10.12
C LEU A 113 -4.05 -22.30 8.72
N GLU A 114 -3.81 -21.49 7.71
CA GLU A 114 -3.70 -21.88 6.31
C GLU A 114 -2.23 -21.78 5.87
N ILE A 115 -1.76 -22.73 5.04
CA ILE A 115 -0.36 -22.77 4.59
C ILE A 115 -0.30 -22.84 3.08
N ILE A 116 0.35 -21.83 2.50
CA ILE A 116 0.75 -21.80 1.10
C ILE A 116 2.20 -22.29 1.00
N HIS A 117 2.40 -23.38 0.23
CA HIS A 117 3.75 -23.76 -0.21
C HIS A 117 4.12 -22.90 -1.43
N GLY A 118 5.10 -22.02 -1.28
CA GLY A 118 5.52 -21.10 -2.35
C GLY A 118 6.51 -20.04 -1.91
N ASP A 119 6.96 -19.25 -2.88
CA ASP A 119 7.84 -18.10 -2.61
C ASP A 119 6.98 -16.87 -2.28
N ALA A 120 7.28 -16.21 -1.16
CA ALA A 120 6.61 -14.97 -0.76
C ALA A 120 6.83 -13.84 -1.79
N LEU A 121 7.91 -13.90 -2.58
CA LEU A 121 8.14 -12.95 -3.67
C LEU A 121 7.13 -13.10 -4.81
N ASP A 122 6.49 -14.26 -4.97
CA ASP A 122 5.49 -14.50 -6.02
C ASP A 122 4.05 -14.29 -5.50
N PHE A 123 3.88 -14.10 -4.19
CA PHE A 123 2.56 -13.96 -3.59
C PHE A 123 1.91 -12.61 -3.94
N ASP A 124 0.66 -12.65 -4.41
CA ASP A 124 -0.15 -11.46 -4.68
C ASP A 124 -0.90 -11.01 -3.43
N LEU A 125 -0.63 -9.79 -2.96
CA LEU A 125 -1.28 -9.21 -1.78
C LEU A 125 -2.67 -8.62 -2.07
N ARG A 126 -3.02 -8.36 -3.34
CA ARG A 126 -4.27 -7.65 -3.69
C ARG A 126 -5.54 -8.32 -3.16
N PRO A 127 -5.71 -9.66 -3.20
CA PRO A 127 -6.90 -10.30 -2.62
C PRO A 127 -7.12 -10.00 -1.13
N LEU A 128 -6.04 -9.68 -0.40
CA LEU A 128 -6.09 -9.43 1.04
C LEU A 128 -6.67 -8.05 1.41
N PHE A 129 -6.91 -7.17 0.43
CA PHE A 129 -7.65 -5.94 0.71
C PHE A 129 -9.04 -6.22 1.30
N ALA A 130 -9.62 -7.38 0.98
CA ALA A 130 -10.92 -7.80 1.50
C ALA A 130 -10.90 -8.27 2.97
N GLU A 131 -9.72 -8.48 3.57
CA GLU A 131 -9.59 -9.10 4.90
C GLU A 131 -9.66 -8.10 6.07
N GLY A 132 -9.84 -6.81 5.81
CA GLY A 132 -9.90 -5.78 6.84
C GLY A 132 -8.52 -5.45 7.41
N ARG A 133 -8.27 -5.85 8.67
CA ARG A 133 -6.97 -5.64 9.32
C ARG A 133 -6.02 -6.78 8.96
N VAL A 134 -5.05 -6.49 8.10
CA VAL A 134 -3.99 -7.43 7.75
C VAL A 134 -2.70 -7.02 8.46
N LYS A 135 -2.08 -7.96 9.17
CA LYS A 135 -0.77 -7.77 9.82
C LYS A 135 0.22 -8.77 9.25
N LEU A 136 1.48 -8.39 9.18
CA LEU A 136 2.53 -9.22 8.61
C LEU A 136 3.62 -9.48 9.66
N LEU A 137 3.91 -10.76 9.90
CA LEU A 137 4.99 -11.19 10.79
C LEU A 137 5.97 -12.09 10.03
N GLY A 138 7.22 -12.10 10.43
CA GLY A 138 8.17 -13.03 9.87
C GLY A 138 9.59 -12.90 10.40
N ASN A 139 10.27 -14.05 10.41
CA ASN A 139 11.70 -14.15 10.55
C ASN A 139 12.27 -14.28 9.11
N LEU A 140 12.55 -13.12 8.47
CA LEU A 140 12.87 -13.10 7.05
C LEU A 140 14.26 -13.65 6.74
N PRO A 141 14.38 -14.53 5.74
CA PRO A 141 15.68 -14.93 5.23
C PRO A 141 16.50 -13.71 4.78
N TYR A 142 17.74 -13.59 5.22
CA TYR A 142 18.54 -12.39 5.05
C TYR A 142 18.73 -11.97 3.60
N TYR A 143 18.92 -12.93 2.70
CA TYR A 143 19.18 -12.67 1.29
C TYR A 143 17.97 -12.11 0.51
N VAL A 144 16.73 -12.37 0.98
CA VAL A 144 15.50 -11.85 0.36
C VAL A 144 14.83 -10.72 1.15
N ALA A 145 15.30 -10.44 2.36
CA ALA A 145 14.66 -9.49 3.25
C ALA A 145 14.46 -8.11 2.61
N SER A 146 15.45 -7.59 1.89
CA SER A 146 15.33 -6.31 1.17
C SER A 146 14.33 -6.36 0.03
N GLN A 147 14.26 -7.47 -0.71
CA GLN A 147 13.31 -7.64 -1.81
C GLN A 147 11.88 -7.78 -1.30
N LEU A 148 11.68 -8.57 -0.24
CA LEU A 148 10.39 -8.69 0.44
C LEU A 148 9.93 -7.36 1.02
N LEU A 149 10.83 -6.63 1.68
CA LEU A 149 10.53 -5.32 2.22
C LEU A 149 10.06 -4.37 1.10
N LEU A 150 10.83 -4.25 0.01
CA LEU A 150 10.47 -3.39 -1.13
C LEU A 150 9.17 -3.84 -1.79
N LYS A 151 8.94 -5.14 -1.95
CA LYS A 151 7.69 -5.67 -2.52
C LYS A 151 6.49 -5.35 -1.65
N PHE A 152 6.56 -5.64 -0.36
CA PHE A 152 5.42 -5.50 0.54
C PHE A 152 5.20 -4.06 1.05
N THR A 153 6.21 -3.19 0.96
CA THR A 153 6.06 -1.75 1.16
C THR A 153 5.66 -1.02 -0.13
N LYS A 154 5.63 -1.73 -1.28
CA LYS A 154 5.15 -1.13 -2.52
C LYS A 154 3.67 -0.79 -2.34
N TYR A 155 3.32 0.38 -2.74
CA TYR A 155 1.96 0.87 -2.69
C TYR A 155 1.17 0.40 -3.93
N PRO A 156 -0.10 0.01 -3.79
CA PRO A 156 -0.89 -0.10 -2.55
C PRO A 156 -0.58 -1.38 -1.77
N SER A 157 -0.63 -1.31 -0.44
CA SER A 157 -0.45 -2.47 0.44
C SER A 157 -1.65 -2.64 1.39
N PRO A 158 -2.22 -3.85 1.50
CA PRO A 158 -3.30 -4.13 2.43
C PRO A 158 -2.82 -4.21 3.89
N ILE A 159 -1.51 -4.19 4.13
CA ILE A 159 -0.92 -4.49 5.43
C ILE A 159 -0.90 -3.23 6.30
N SER A 160 -1.47 -3.34 7.49
CA SER A 160 -1.61 -2.26 8.47
C SER A 160 -0.49 -2.20 9.50
N LEU A 161 0.21 -3.31 9.72
CA LEU A 161 1.32 -3.43 10.67
C LEU A 161 2.23 -4.58 10.28
N TRP A 162 3.54 -4.38 10.45
CA TRP A 162 4.56 -5.39 10.19
C TRP A 162 5.46 -5.53 11.41
N VAL A 163 5.82 -6.76 11.75
CA VAL A 163 6.85 -7.05 12.75
C VAL A 163 7.82 -8.05 12.14
N PHE A 164 8.99 -7.54 11.78
CA PHE A 164 10.03 -8.34 11.12
C PHE A 164 11.26 -8.51 11.98
N MET A 165 11.83 -9.69 11.89
CA MET A 165 13.20 -9.94 12.27
C MET A 165 14.09 -9.92 11.00
N LEU A 166 15.06 -9.01 10.98
CA LEU A 166 15.97 -8.73 9.87
C LEU A 166 17.41 -8.81 10.34
N GLN A 167 18.39 -8.84 9.41
CA GLN A 167 19.77 -8.54 9.76
C GLN A 167 19.85 -7.17 10.44
N LYS A 168 20.65 -7.07 11.48
CA LYS A 168 20.84 -5.86 12.27
C LYS A 168 21.24 -4.64 11.45
N GLU A 169 22.11 -4.83 10.43
CA GLU A 169 22.50 -3.76 9.51
C GLU A 169 21.29 -3.24 8.72
N MET A 170 20.48 -4.12 8.15
CA MET A 170 19.28 -3.74 7.40
C MET A 170 18.29 -2.99 8.31
N ALA A 171 18.03 -3.53 9.49
CA ALA A 171 17.14 -2.89 10.47
C ALA A 171 17.62 -1.49 10.85
N ARG A 172 18.93 -1.30 11.09
CA ARG A 172 19.53 0.01 11.35
C ARG A 172 19.36 0.97 10.19
N ARG A 173 19.59 0.52 8.96
CA ARG A 173 19.46 1.36 7.77
C ARG A 173 18.05 1.86 7.54
N ILE A 174 17.02 1.01 7.67
CA ILE A 174 15.63 1.42 7.43
C ILE A 174 15.06 2.29 8.57
N SER A 175 15.60 2.17 9.80
CA SER A 175 15.18 2.95 10.96
C SER A 175 16.12 4.12 11.30
N ALA A 176 17.14 4.36 10.48
CA ALA A 176 18.18 5.34 10.76
C ALA A 176 17.62 6.76 10.84
N ALA A 177 18.11 7.52 11.82
CA ALA A 177 17.80 8.94 11.95
C ALA A 177 18.78 9.81 11.14
N PRO A 178 18.39 11.03 10.75
CA PRO A 178 19.28 12.00 10.14
C PRO A 178 20.57 12.19 10.93
N GLY A 179 21.69 12.38 10.23
CA GLY A 179 23.02 12.54 10.84
C GLY A 179 23.72 11.24 11.21
N SER A 180 23.03 10.11 11.25
CA SER A 180 23.65 8.82 11.56
C SER A 180 24.41 8.21 10.36
N GLY A 181 25.36 7.32 10.64
CA GLY A 181 26.15 6.62 9.62
C GLY A 181 25.32 5.73 8.71
N ASP A 182 24.22 5.19 9.21
CA ASP A 182 23.33 4.25 8.51
C ASP A 182 22.25 4.97 7.68
N TYR A 183 22.05 6.29 7.89
CA TYR A 183 21.03 7.06 7.18
C TYR A 183 21.37 7.22 5.69
N GLY A 184 20.38 6.94 4.83
CA GLY A 184 20.58 6.93 3.40
C GLY A 184 19.28 6.90 2.58
N SER A 185 19.41 6.72 1.28
CA SER A 185 18.27 6.68 0.37
C SER A 185 17.26 5.57 0.73
N LEU A 186 17.72 4.41 1.23
CA LEU A 186 16.84 3.34 1.70
C LEU A 186 16.03 3.77 2.93
N SER A 187 16.68 4.46 3.89
CA SER A 187 15.99 5.02 5.06
C SER A 187 14.84 5.91 4.64
N LEU A 188 15.12 6.87 3.76
CA LEU A 188 14.13 7.82 3.25
C LEU A 188 13.03 7.14 2.42
N ALA A 189 13.38 6.20 1.54
CA ALA A 189 12.40 5.49 0.72
C ALA A 189 11.37 4.71 1.56
N VAL A 190 11.82 4.10 2.65
CA VAL A 190 10.94 3.37 3.58
C VAL A 190 10.18 4.35 4.48
N GLN A 191 10.88 5.31 5.09
CA GLN A 191 10.30 6.24 6.05
C GLN A 191 9.32 7.25 5.42
N LEU A 192 9.39 7.47 4.11
CA LEU A 192 8.41 8.27 3.39
C LEU A 192 7.00 7.68 3.50
N LYS A 193 6.88 6.38 3.50
CA LYS A 193 5.59 5.65 3.51
C LYS A 193 5.25 5.06 4.88
N TYR A 194 6.26 4.80 5.70
CA TYR A 194 6.11 4.04 6.94
C TYR A 194 6.88 4.67 8.09
N ARG A 195 6.33 4.57 9.29
CA ARG A 195 7.09 4.73 10.53
C ARG A 195 7.82 3.43 10.82
N VAL A 196 9.11 3.51 11.09
CA VAL A 196 9.96 2.35 11.37
C VAL A 196 10.53 2.49 12.78
N GLU A 197 10.21 1.52 13.63
CA GLU A 197 10.68 1.44 15.01
C GLU A 197 11.71 0.32 15.11
N PHE A 198 12.95 0.64 15.51
CA PHE A 198 13.94 -0.36 15.87
C PHE A 198 13.66 -0.81 17.31
N LEU A 199 13.17 -2.05 17.49
CA LEU A 199 12.73 -2.51 18.82
C LEU A 199 13.88 -3.05 19.66
N ARG A 200 14.67 -4.01 19.12
CA ARG A 200 15.83 -4.57 19.82
C ARG A 200 16.75 -5.37 18.91
N THR A 201 18.00 -5.50 19.31
CA THR A 201 18.96 -6.46 18.74
C THR A 201 18.70 -7.87 19.29
N VAL A 202 18.88 -8.87 18.45
CA VAL A 202 18.74 -10.29 18.74
C VAL A 202 20.05 -11.00 18.45
N PRO A 203 20.68 -11.63 19.45
CA PRO A 203 21.95 -12.33 19.23
C PRO A 203 21.75 -13.59 18.38
N GLU A 204 22.77 -13.98 17.66
CA GLU A 204 22.77 -15.20 16.83
C GLU A 204 22.56 -16.49 17.63
N THR A 205 22.83 -16.47 18.95
CA THR A 205 22.74 -17.64 19.83
C THR A 205 21.31 -18.16 20.04
N VAL A 206 20.27 -17.40 19.66
CA VAL A 206 18.87 -17.84 19.80
C VAL A 206 18.36 -18.61 18.59
N PHE A 207 19.24 -18.89 17.62
CA PHE A 207 18.91 -19.60 16.38
C PHE A 207 19.66 -20.93 16.23
N LEU A 208 19.07 -21.86 15.48
CA LEU A 208 19.66 -23.09 15.02
C LEU A 208 19.40 -23.26 13.50
N PRO A 209 20.44 -23.38 12.65
CA PRO A 209 21.84 -23.05 12.96
C PRO A 209 22.03 -21.57 13.31
N GLN A 210 23.14 -21.25 13.97
CA GLN A 210 23.48 -19.85 14.25
C GLN A 210 23.82 -19.12 12.95
N PRO A 211 23.23 -17.92 12.72
CA PRO A 211 23.62 -17.05 11.61
C PRO A 211 24.99 -16.41 11.88
N GLU A 212 25.63 -15.89 10.83
CA GLU A 212 26.95 -15.23 10.94
C GLU A 212 26.88 -13.83 11.58
N VAL A 213 25.69 -13.23 11.68
CA VAL A 213 25.49 -11.86 12.17
C VAL A 213 24.25 -11.76 13.05
N ASP A 214 24.28 -10.81 13.99
CA ASP A 214 23.12 -10.47 14.79
C ASP A 214 21.90 -10.11 13.93
N SER A 215 20.73 -10.43 14.43
CA SER A 215 19.44 -9.94 13.93
C SER A 215 18.95 -8.73 14.72
N ALA A 216 17.92 -8.10 14.22
CA ALA A 216 17.15 -7.09 14.95
C ALA A 216 15.67 -7.16 14.59
N ILE A 217 14.84 -6.75 15.51
CA ILE A 217 13.39 -6.70 15.34
C ILE A 217 12.99 -5.26 15.07
N VAL A 218 12.21 -5.07 14.02
CA VAL A 218 11.62 -3.80 13.63
C VAL A 218 10.10 -3.91 13.58
N ARG A 219 9.44 -2.82 13.94
CA ARG A 219 8.00 -2.62 13.75
C ARG A 219 7.82 -1.54 12.70
N ILE A 220 6.98 -1.82 11.68
CA ILE A 220 6.77 -0.94 10.54
C ILE A 220 5.28 -0.66 10.42
N ILE A 221 4.89 0.61 10.42
CA ILE A 221 3.51 1.07 10.44
C ILE A 221 3.32 2.04 9.28
N PRO A 222 2.31 1.83 8.40
CA PRO A 222 1.97 2.81 7.37
C PRO A 222 1.71 4.18 8.00
N ARG A 223 2.21 5.23 7.35
CA ARG A 223 1.85 6.59 7.73
C ARG A 223 0.41 6.90 7.33
N THR A 224 -0.26 7.70 8.13
CA THR A 224 -1.55 8.26 7.74
C THR A 224 -1.36 9.37 6.70
N PRO A 225 -2.36 9.65 5.85
CA PRO A 225 -2.25 10.59 4.74
C PRO A 225 -1.70 11.99 5.10
N ASN A 226 -1.96 12.46 6.32
CA ASN A 226 -1.60 13.83 6.75
C ASN A 226 -0.38 13.89 7.67
N GLU A 227 0.35 12.79 7.85
CA GLU A 227 1.55 12.78 8.71
C GLU A 227 2.76 13.51 8.11
N LEU A 228 2.82 13.60 6.81
CA LEU A 228 3.88 14.30 6.08
C LEU A 228 3.26 15.37 5.18
N PRO A 229 4.02 16.45 4.87
CA PRO A 229 3.57 17.41 3.88
C PRO A 229 3.27 16.73 2.54
N PRO A 230 2.31 17.26 1.75
CA PRO A 230 2.07 16.79 0.39
C PRO A 230 3.37 16.76 -0.41
N HIS A 231 3.60 15.70 -1.20
CA HIS A 231 4.86 15.56 -1.96
C HIS A 231 4.66 14.69 -3.20
N ASP A 232 5.45 14.97 -4.23
CA ASP A 232 5.55 14.11 -5.42
C ASP A 232 6.61 13.04 -5.20
N ALA A 233 6.18 11.77 -5.14
CA ALA A 233 7.04 10.63 -4.81
C ALA A 233 8.14 10.40 -5.86
N GLU A 234 7.91 10.74 -7.12
CA GLU A 234 8.89 10.58 -8.20
C GLU A 234 10.00 11.63 -8.10
N THR A 235 9.63 12.91 -7.97
CA THR A 235 10.58 14.00 -7.76
C THR A 235 11.39 13.78 -6.48
N PHE A 236 10.72 13.42 -5.37
CA PHE A 236 11.39 13.08 -4.12
C PHE A 236 12.43 11.96 -4.31
N SER A 237 12.02 10.84 -4.92
CA SER A 237 12.92 9.69 -5.15
C SER A 237 14.10 10.07 -6.04
N ARG A 238 13.89 10.91 -7.05
CA ARG A 238 14.90 11.38 -7.98
C ARG A 238 15.96 12.22 -7.27
N ILE A 239 15.54 13.26 -6.52
CA ILE A 239 16.48 14.14 -5.84
C ILE A 239 17.21 13.45 -4.67
N VAL A 240 16.53 12.55 -3.94
CA VAL A 240 17.16 11.74 -2.88
C VAL A 240 18.24 10.85 -3.48
N ARG A 241 17.92 10.12 -4.57
CA ARG A 241 18.90 9.25 -5.24
C ARG A 241 20.13 10.03 -5.70
N GLN A 242 19.92 11.21 -6.30
CA GLN A 242 21.00 12.08 -6.74
C GLN A 242 21.81 12.64 -5.57
N GLY A 243 21.16 13.10 -4.51
CA GLY A 243 21.81 13.63 -3.32
C GLY A 243 22.68 12.60 -2.59
N PHE A 244 22.25 11.32 -2.57
CA PHE A 244 23.04 10.24 -1.96
C PHE A 244 24.02 9.54 -2.92
N SER A 245 24.14 10.01 -4.17
CA SER A 245 25.08 9.42 -5.15
C SER A 245 26.54 9.51 -4.69
N GLN A 246 26.89 10.54 -3.91
CA GLN A 246 28.25 10.76 -3.38
C GLN A 246 28.21 11.30 -1.95
N ARG A 247 28.16 10.42 -0.95
CA ARG A 247 27.93 10.74 0.47
C ARG A 247 28.86 11.85 1.06
N ARG A 248 30.11 11.93 0.58
CA ARG A 248 31.09 12.91 1.10
C ARG A 248 30.97 14.30 0.49
N LYS A 249 30.22 14.47 -0.61
CA LYS A 249 30.01 15.77 -1.25
C LYS A 249 28.85 16.55 -0.63
N GLN A 250 28.96 17.87 -0.67
CA GLN A 250 27.87 18.77 -0.29
C GLN A 250 26.72 18.66 -1.31
N LEU A 251 25.48 18.72 -0.83
CA LEU A 251 24.28 18.58 -1.66
C LEU A 251 24.23 19.61 -2.79
N ARG A 252 24.63 20.85 -2.55
CA ARG A 252 24.65 21.89 -3.59
C ARG A 252 25.39 21.48 -4.87
N ASN A 253 26.44 20.66 -4.74
CA ASN A 253 27.24 20.21 -5.90
C ASN A 253 26.56 19.08 -6.65
N LEU A 254 25.66 18.34 -6.00
CA LEU A 254 24.94 17.20 -6.55
C LEU A 254 23.59 17.59 -7.14
N LEU A 255 22.94 18.62 -6.57
CA LEU A 255 21.59 19.05 -6.93
C LEU A 255 21.53 20.41 -7.63
N LYS A 256 22.66 20.97 -8.06
CA LYS A 256 22.73 22.29 -8.69
C LYS A 256 21.85 22.45 -9.93
N THR A 257 21.59 21.38 -10.66
CA THR A 257 20.72 21.37 -11.86
C THR A 257 19.27 21.28 -11.48
N GLU A 258 18.95 20.54 -10.41
CA GLU A 258 17.59 20.33 -9.93
C GLU A 258 17.05 21.48 -9.08
N VAL A 259 17.96 22.17 -8.37
CA VAL A 259 17.67 23.29 -7.46
C VAL A 259 18.68 24.41 -7.74
N PRO A 260 18.50 25.21 -8.80
CA PRO A 260 19.42 26.29 -9.17
C PRO A 260 19.56 27.35 -8.06
N GLU A 261 18.44 27.79 -7.46
CA GLU A 261 18.39 28.78 -6.39
C GLU A 261 18.75 28.17 -5.02
N TRP A 262 19.88 27.45 -4.96
CA TRP A 262 20.27 26.63 -3.80
C TRP A 262 20.30 27.40 -2.46
N ALA A 263 20.82 28.63 -2.46
CA ALA A 263 20.95 29.40 -1.22
C ALA A 263 19.58 29.79 -0.65
N GLU A 264 18.64 30.16 -1.51
CA GLU A 264 17.28 30.48 -1.15
C GLU A 264 16.53 29.22 -0.69
N ALA A 265 16.62 28.11 -1.44
CA ALA A 265 16.02 26.84 -1.05
C ALA A 265 16.53 26.36 0.33
N ALA A 266 17.85 26.46 0.59
CA ALA A 266 18.41 26.08 1.88
C ALA A 266 17.88 26.96 3.03
N ALA A 267 17.72 28.26 2.79
CA ALA A 267 17.17 29.19 3.78
C ALA A 267 15.68 28.91 4.05
N ASN A 268 14.88 28.71 2.99
CA ASN A 268 13.44 28.45 3.11
C ASN A 268 13.14 27.12 3.79
N VAL A 269 13.93 26.07 3.48
CA VAL A 269 13.79 24.73 4.08
C VAL A 269 14.42 24.65 5.48
N GLY A 270 15.32 25.57 5.82
CA GLY A 270 15.93 25.65 7.15
C GLY A 270 17.05 24.64 7.38
N PHE A 271 18.00 24.52 6.42
CA PHE A 271 19.23 23.73 6.61
C PHE A 271 20.49 24.50 6.17
N ASP A 272 21.67 24.06 6.61
CA ASP A 272 22.94 24.69 6.21
C ASP A 272 23.17 24.46 4.70
N ALA A 273 23.43 25.55 3.96
CA ALA A 273 23.73 25.50 2.53
C ALA A 273 24.95 24.63 2.16
N ARG A 274 25.80 24.26 3.14
CA ARG A 274 26.93 23.35 3.00
C ARG A 274 26.58 21.91 3.37
N ALA A 275 25.34 21.62 3.77
CA ALA A 275 24.90 20.34 4.26
C ALA A 275 25.18 19.20 3.27
N ARG A 276 25.40 18.02 3.80
CA ARG A 276 25.47 16.75 3.07
C ARG A 276 24.14 16.02 3.15
N ALA A 277 23.94 15.05 2.28
CA ALA A 277 22.69 14.29 2.15
C ALA A 277 22.18 13.69 3.48
N GLN A 278 23.09 13.16 4.30
CA GLN A 278 22.72 12.53 5.56
C GLN A 278 22.29 13.49 6.68
N GLU A 279 22.48 14.78 6.51
CA GLU A 279 22.21 15.79 7.54
C GLU A 279 20.75 16.29 7.49
N LEU A 280 20.06 16.12 6.35
CA LEU A 280 18.68 16.56 6.17
C LEU A 280 17.68 15.56 6.73
N SER A 281 16.65 16.07 7.43
CA SER A 281 15.51 15.27 7.86
C SER A 281 14.62 14.85 6.68
N LEU A 282 13.69 13.91 6.90
CA LEU A 282 12.71 13.51 5.90
C LEU A 282 11.86 14.70 5.43
N GLU A 283 11.40 15.55 6.36
CA GLU A 283 10.61 16.74 6.09
C GLU A 283 11.41 17.77 5.27
N GLN A 284 12.69 17.93 5.58
CA GLN A 284 13.57 18.80 4.80
C GLN A 284 13.81 18.28 3.38
N TRP A 285 13.91 16.96 3.20
CA TRP A 285 13.98 16.34 1.87
C TRP A 285 12.68 16.53 1.08
N ILE A 286 11.52 16.42 1.73
CA ILE A 286 10.21 16.70 1.12
C ILE A 286 10.15 18.18 0.70
N ALA A 287 10.45 19.11 1.60
CA ALA A 287 10.43 20.52 1.28
C ALA A 287 11.42 20.90 0.16
N LEU A 288 12.61 20.29 0.14
CA LEU A 288 13.58 20.46 -0.94
C LEU A 288 13.06 19.94 -2.29
N SER A 289 12.24 18.86 -2.28
CA SER A 289 11.62 18.34 -3.49
C SER A 289 10.60 19.30 -4.11
N HIS A 290 9.98 20.15 -3.33
CA HIS A 290 9.08 21.19 -3.84
C HIS A 290 9.83 22.24 -4.65
N HIS A 291 11.02 22.67 -4.20
CA HIS A 291 11.86 23.59 -4.98
C HIS A 291 12.28 23.01 -6.33
N ALA A 292 12.55 21.71 -6.40
CA ALA A 292 12.87 21.04 -7.67
C ALA A 292 11.66 20.94 -8.60
N ARG A 293 10.44 20.83 -8.04
CA ARG A 293 9.19 20.77 -8.81
C ARG A 293 8.76 22.13 -9.35
N LEU A 294 8.78 23.16 -8.51
CA LEU A 294 8.30 24.50 -8.89
C LEU A 294 8.99 25.03 -10.14
N GLN A 295 10.27 24.69 -10.35
CA GLN A 295 10.98 25.05 -11.57
C GLN A 295 10.59 24.24 -12.81
N ALA A 296 10.01 23.05 -12.62
CA ALA A 296 9.51 22.23 -13.73
C ALA A 296 8.06 22.57 -14.11
N THR A 297 7.32 23.27 -13.24
CA THR A 297 5.86 23.51 -13.38
C THR A 297 5.45 24.96 -13.56
N GLU A 298 6.36 25.93 -13.80
CA GLU A 298 5.96 27.29 -14.22
C GLU A 298 5.10 27.31 -15.51
N ALA A 299 4.86 26.13 -16.14
CA ALA A 299 4.03 25.96 -17.31
C ALA A 299 2.57 25.51 -17.04
N ASP A 300 2.17 25.20 -15.78
CA ASP A 300 0.90 24.47 -15.54
C ASP A 300 -0.01 25.09 -14.44
N GLU A 301 0.16 26.36 -14.08
CA GLU A 301 -0.75 27.06 -13.13
C GLU A 301 -1.98 27.66 -13.84
N SER A 302 -2.80 26.84 -14.52
CA SER A 302 -4.09 27.29 -15.06
C SER A 302 -5.34 26.94 -14.23
N GLY A 303 -5.18 26.32 -13.06
CA GLY A 303 -6.29 25.85 -12.20
C GLY A 303 -7.13 26.95 -11.51
N GLY A 304 -6.85 28.25 -11.70
CA GLY A 304 -7.54 29.36 -11.01
C GLY A 304 -8.82 29.90 -11.69
N SER A 305 -9.19 29.44 -12.87
CA SER A 305 -10.30 30.01 -13.65
C SER A 305 -11.47 29.07 -13.92
N GLU A 306 -11.46 27.84 -13.38
CA GLU A 306 -12.55 26.87 -13.61
C GLU A 306 -13.89 27.42 -13.11
N ARG A 307 -14.88 27.41 -13.98
CA ARG A 307 -16.29 27.78 -13.67
C ARG A 307 -17.19 26.60 -13.97
N PHE A 308 -18.03 26.26 -13.01
CA PHE A 308 -18.97 25.15 -13.13
C PHE A 308 -20.41 25.65 -13.33
N PRO A 309 -21.23 24.94 -14.13
CA PRO A 309 -22.64 25.19 -14.16
C PRO A 309 -23.30 24.81 -12.83
N VAL A 310 -23.99 25.77 -12.22
CA VAL A 310 -24.86 25.53 -11.07
C VAL A 310 -26.20 25.05 -11.57
N VAL A 311 -26.74 23.98 -10.97
CA VAL A 311 -27.98 23.33 -11.44
C VAL A 311 -29.07 23.24 -10.34
N ASP A 312 -30.30 23.10 -10.78
CA ASP A 312 -31.46 22.85 -9.91
C ASP A 312 -31.61 21.34 -9.57
N GLU A 313 -32.73 20.98 -8.93
CA GLU A 313 -33.01 19.58 -8.53
C GLU A 313 -33.26 18.65 -9.71
N GLU A 314 -33.59 19.18 -10.86
CA GLU A 314 -33.84 18.46 -12.11
C GLU A 314 -32.62 18.49 -13.08
N ASP A 315 -31.44 18.92 -12.59
CA ASP A 315 -30.20 19.04 -13.37
C ASP A 315 -30.30 20.07 -14.53
N ARG A 316 -31.11 21.12 -14.36
CA ARG A 316 -31.18 22.24 -15.31
C ARG A 316 -30.21 23.33 -14.87
N VAL A 317 -29.45 23.89 -15.80
CA VAL A 317 -28.50 24.97 -15.49
C VAL A 317 -29.25 26.22 -15.09
N THR A 318 -28.95 26.75 -13.92
CA THR A 318 -29.53 27.98 -13.35
C THR A 318 -28.56 29.16 -13.33
N GLY A 319 -27.22 28.85 -13.48
CA GLY A 319 -26.16 29.83 -13.51
C GLY A 319 -24.79 29.18 -13.58
N GLU A 320 -23.77 29.99 -13.38
CA GLU A 320 -22.37 29.56 -13.35
C GLU A 320 -21.65 30.21 -12.18
N ALA A 321 -20.77 29.48 -11.52
CA ALA A 321 -19.96 30.01 -10.42
C ALA A 321 -18.51 29.46 -10.49
N PRO A 322 -17.54 30.20 -9.93
CA PRO A 322 -16.18 29.68 -9.75
C PRO A 322 -16.17 28.42 -8.89
N ARG A 323 -15.24 27.48 -9.16
CA ARG A 323 -15.05 26.26 -8.40
C ARG A 323 -15.04 26.49 -6.88
N SER A 324 -14.32 27.50 -6.43
CA SER A 324 -14.22 27.84 -5.00
C SER A 324 -15.56 28.18 -4.36
N VAL A 325 -16.46 28.86 -5.09
CA VAL A 325 -17.81 29.20 -4.64
C VAL A 325 -18.70 27.96 -4.64
N VAL A 326 -18.66 27.17 -5.72
CA VAL A 326 -19.48 25.94 -5.83
C VAL A 326 -19.16 24.97 -4.69
N HIS A 327 -17.90 24.76 -4.40
CA HIS A 327 -17.47 23.88 -3.31
C HIS A 327 -17.65 24.51 -1.92
N GLY A 328 -17.40 25.83 -1.77
CA GLY A 328 -17.53 26.53 -0.50
C GLY A 328 -18.99 26.62 -0.01
N ASP A 329 -19.90 26.90 -0.92
CA ASP A 329 -21.35 27.04 -0.65
C ASP A 329 -22.11 25.72 -0.86
N ASN A 330 -21.39 24.64 -1.21
CA ASN A 330 -21.95 23.31 -1.46
C ASN A 330 -23.12 23.32 -2.47
N LEU A 331 -22.91 24.04 -3.59
CA LEU A 331 -23.94 24.20 -4.64
C LEU A 331 -24.03 22.93 -5.49
N ARG A 332 -25.24 22.67 -6.02
CA ARG A 332 -25.44 21.54 -6.95
C ARG A 332 -24.75 21.82 -8.27
N HIS A 333 -23.98 20.86 -8.73
CA HIS A 333 -23.20 20.94 -9.97
C HIS A 333 -23.08 19.56 -10.64
N ARG A 334 -22.32 19.48 -11.73
CA ARG A 334 -22.22 18.29 -12.58
C ARG A 334 -20.83 17.68 -12.51
N ALA A 335 -20.78 16.35 -12.47
CA ALA A 335 -19.52 15.60 -12.52
C ALA A 335 -19.65 14.35 -13.40
N VAL A 336 -18.52 13.85 -13.84
CA VAL A 336 -18.37 12.57 -14.53
C VAL A 336 -17.46 11.66 -13.74
N HIS A 337 -17.81 10.39 -13.67
CA HIS A 337 -16.92 9.32 -13.21
C HIS A 337 -16.73 8.29 -14.32
N LEU A 338 -15.52 7.79 -14.49
CA LEU A 338 -15.15 6.84 -15.53
C LEU A 338 -14.63 5.56 -14.90
N PHE A 339 -15.19 4.43 -15.32
CA PHE A 339 -14.67 3.10 -14.99
C PHE A 339 -14.02 2.51 -16.25
N ILE A 340 -12.69 2.43 -16.22
CA ILE A 340 -11.88 1.89 -17.33
C ILE A 340 -11.45 0.47 -16.95
N PHE A 341 -11.88 -0.48 -17.78
CA PHE A 341 -11.54 -1.88 -17.63
C PHE A 341 -10.45 -2.29 -18.62
N ASN A 342 -9.60 -3.23 -18.22
CA ASN A 342 -8.71 -3.88 -19.17
C ASN A 342 -9.38 -5.12 -19.79
N ARG A 343 -8.72 -5.78 -20.75
CA ARG A 343 -9.23 -7.00 -21.41
C ARG A 343 -9.42 -8.19 -20.46
N ARG A 344 -8.84 -8.14 -19.25
CA ARG A 344 -9.05 -9.16 -18.21
C ARG A 344 -10.27 -8.85 -17.33
N GLY A 345 -10.99 -7.74 -17.60
CA GLY A 345 -12.13 -7.30 -16.80
C GLY A 345 -11.73 -6.69 -15.45
N GLU A 346 -10.47 -6.30 -15.26
CA GLU A 346 -10.00 -5.59 -14.07
C GLU A 346 -10.26 -4.10 -14.22
N LEU A 347 -10.74 -3.46 -13.15
CA LEU A 347 -11.00 -2.02 -13.07
C LEU A 347 -9.73 -1.27 -12.71
N PHE A 348 -9.41 -0.24 -13.47
CA PHE A 348 -8.37 0.72 -13.09
C PHE A 348 -8.91 1.66 -12.02
N LEU A 349 -8.25 1.69 -10.85
CA LEU A 349 -8.51 2.67 -9.81
C LEU A 349 -7.33 3.63 -9.71
N GLN A 350 -7.63 4.92 -9.54
CA GLN A 350 -6.64 5.93 -9.22
C GLN A 350 -6.60 6.21 -7.71
N LYS A 351 -5.43 6.54 -7.20
CA LYS A 351 -5.28 7.20 -5.91
C LYS A 351 -5.06 8.68 -6.15
N ARG A 352 -5.95 9.48 -5.57
CA ARG A 352 -5.97 10.93 -5.72
C ARG A 352 -4.67 11.55 -5.22
N SER A 353 -4.21 12.57 -5.92
CA SER A 353 -3.02 13.32 -5.56
C SER A 353 -3.14 13.93 -4.15
N PRO A 354 -2.03 14.03 -3.39
CA PRO A 354 -2.02 14.75 -2.11
C PRO A 354 -2.33 16.26 -2.23
N TRP A 355 -2.33 16.78 -3.48
CA TRP A 355 -2.60 18.20 -3.76
C TRP A 355 -4.07 18.52 -4.00
N LYS A 356 -4.93 17.50 -4.05
CA LYS A 356 -6.38 17.71 -4.24
C LYS A 356 -6.99 18.42 -3.02
N ASP A 357 -7.88 19.36 -3.28
CA ASP A 357 -8.62 20.12 -2.28
C ASP A 357 -9.62 19.27 -1.49
N ARG A 358 -10.21 18.26 -2.14
CA ARG A 358 -11.15 17.32 -1.52
C ARG A 358 -10.62 15.89 -1.61
N HIS A 359 -10.74 15.14 -0.53
CA HIS A 359 -10.43 13.71 -0.47
C HIS A 359 -9.03 13.35 -0.98
N PRO A 360 -7.94 14.07 -0.59
CA PRO A 360 -6.59 13.74 -1.01
C PRO A 360 -6.21 12.33 -0.56
N LEU A 361 -5.41 11.63 -1.36
CA LEU A 361 -4.87 10.30 -1.07
C LEU A 361 -5.91 9.18 -0.92
N LEU A 362 -7.20 9.42 -1.19
CA LEU A 362 -8.20 8.36 -1.29
C LEU A 362 -8.20 7.72 -2.68
N TRP A 363 -8.70 6.49 -2.74
CA TRP A 363 -8.93 5.79 -4.00
C TRP A 363 -10.20 6.29 -4.67
N ASP A 364 -10.18 6.38 -5.99
CA ASP A 364 -11.30 6.91 -6.77
C ASP A 364 -11.46 6.14 -8.09
N SER A 365 -12.45 6.51 -8.86
CA SER A 365 -12.71 6.04 -10.23
C SER A 365 -11.46 6.11 -11.10
N SER A 366 -11.49 5.51 -12.26
CA SER A 366 -10.33 5.53 -13.18
C SER A 366 -9.93 6.95 -13.57
N ALA A 367 -10.93 7.80 -13.84
CA ALA A 367 -10.83 9.24 -13.97
C ALA A 367 -12.13 9.86 -13.47
N ALA A 368 -12.09 11.13 -13.01
CA ALA A 368 -13.26 11.84 -12.53
C ALA A 368 -13.04 13.34 -12.53
N GLY A 369 -14.02 14.09 -13.03
CA GLY A 369 -13.92 15.55 -13.06
C GLY A 369 -15.27 16.24 -13.15
N HIS A 370 -15.22 17.56 -12.99
CA HIS A 370 -16.41 18.40 -13.08
C HIS A 370 -16.67 18.84 -14.52
N VAL A 371 -17.94 19.05 -14.82
CA VAL A 371 -18.36 19.63 -16.11
C VAL A 371 -18.06 21.12 -16.07
N ASP A 372 -17.29 21.61 -17.02
CA ASP A 372 -17.00 23.02 -17.17
C ASP A 372 -18.17 23.80 -17.79
N ALA A 373 -18.21 25.11 -17.55
CA ALA A 373 -19.22 25.98 -18.14
C ALA A 373 -19.15 25.92 -19.68
N GLY A 374 -20.26 25.54 -20.31
CA GLY A 374 -20.36 25.37 -21.76
C GLY A 374 -20.06 23.96 -22.27
N GLU A 375 -19.63 23.04 -21.42
CA GLU A 375 -19.48 21.62 -21.77
C GLU A 375 -20.74 20.81 -21.43
N ASP A 376 -20.87 19.67 -22.08
CA ASP A 376 -21.80 18.62 -21.68
C ASP A 376 -21.04 17.43 -21.03
N TYR A 377 -21.78 16.50 -20.44
CA TYR A 377 -21.21 15.34 -19.76
C TYR A 377 -20.32 14.46 -20.66
N ASP A 378 -20.67 14.29 -21.96
CA ASP A 378 -19.92 13.42 -22.88
C ASP A 378 -18.57 14.07 -23.28
N GLN A 379 -18.57 15.38 -23.51
CA GLN A 379 -17.36 16.15 -23.80
C GLN A 379 -16.41 16.11 -22.61
N THR A 380 -16.94 16.37 -21.39
CA THR A 380 -16.17 16.30 -20.15
C THR A 380 -15.56 14.91 -19.95
N ALA A 381 -16.32 13.83 -20.13
CA ALA A 381 -15.81 12.48 -19.95
C ALA A 381 -14.62 12.16 -20.86
N VAL A 382 -14.65 12.62 -22.11
CA VAL A 382 -13.52 12.44 -23.05
C VAL A 382 -12.32 13.31 -22.65
N ARG A 383 -12.55 14.56 -22.23
CA ARG A 383 -11.51 15.48 -21.78
C ARG A 383 -10.79 14.93 -20.55
N GLU A 384 -11.55 14.56 -19.51
CA GLU A 384 -10.97 14.02 -18.26
C GLU A 384 -10.16 12.75 -18.49
N LEU A 385 -10.64 11.83 -19.36
CA LEU A 385 -9.88 10.63 -19.69
C LEU A 385 -8.52 10.98 -20.33
N GLN A 386 -8.51 11.97 -21.22
CA GLN A 386 -7.28 12.42 -21.89
C GLN A 386 -6.35 13.18 -20.92
N GLU A 387 -6.89 14.06 -20.08
CA GLU A 387 -6.12 14.88 -19.16
C GLU A 387 -5.52 14.05 -18.02
N GLU A 388 -6.31 13.20 -17.37
CA GLU A 388 -5.89 12.42 -16.21
C GLU A 388 -5.07 11.19 -16.57
N LEU A 389 -5.44 10.44 -17.63
CA LEU A 389 -4.79 9.17 -17.99
C LEU A 389 -3.98 9.23 -19.29
N GLY A 390 -4.09 10.31 -20.07
CA GLY A 390 -3.35 10.50 -21.33
C GLY A 390 -3.78 9.55 -22.45
N VAL A 391 -5.01 9.05 -22.43
CA VAL A 391 -5.55 8.11 -23.42
C VAL A 391 -6.94 8.50 -23.89
N THR A 392 -7.36 7.90 -25.01
CA THR A 392 -8.73 7.97 -25.52
C THR A 392 -9.32 6.57 -25.58
N ALA A 393 -10.59 6.43 -25.26
CA ALA A 393 -11.34 5.19 -25.36
C ALA A 393 -12.78 5.47 -25.78
N GLN A 394 -13.45 4.46 -26.32
CA GLN A 394 -14.89 4.54 -26.52
C GLN A 394 -15.59 4.48 -25.17
N LEU A 395 -16.31 5.55 -24.80
CA LEU A 395 -17.04 5.66 -23.55
C LEU A 395 -18.53 5.39 -23.77
N THR A 396 -19.13 4.66 -22.85
CA THR A 396 -20.57 4.35 -22.84
C THR A 396 -21.16 4.82 -21.51
N ARG A 397 -22.26 5.58 -21.56
CA ARG A 397 -23.03 5.96 -20.37
C ARG A 397 -23.60 4.72 -19.71
N VAL A 398 -23.43 4.59 -18.40
CA VAL A 398 -23.91 3.43 -17.62
C VAL A 398 -25.14 3.84 -16.79
N LEU A 399 -24.97 4.83 -15.91
CA LEU A 399 -26.03 5.30 -15.04
C LEU A 399 -25.81 6.77 -14.64
N LYS A 400 -26.88 7.41 -14.18
CA LYS A 400 -26.84 8.76 -13.65
C LYS A 400 -27.25 8.75 -12.17
N LEU A 401 -26.43 9.35 -11.33
CA LEU A 401 -26.71 9.55 -9.92
C LEU A 401 -27.28 10.96 -9.67
N PRO A 402 -28.30 11.11 -8.81
CA PRO A 402 -28.78 12.42 -8.40
C PRO A 402 -27.79 13.08 -7.43
N ALA A 403 -27.80 14.40 -7.42
CA ALA A 403 -27.07 15.20 -6.45
C ALA A 403 -27.56 14.90 -5.02
N SER A 404 -26.63 14.69 -4.10
CA SER A 404 -26.89 14.36 -2.70
C SER A 404 -25.71 14.79 -1.82
N GLU A 405 -25.90 14.79 -0.50
CA GLU A 405 -24.76 14.99 0.42
C GLU A 405 -23.64 13.96 0.22
N ARG A 406 -23.98 12.71 -0.13
CA ARG A 406 -23.02 11.64 -0.38
C ARG A 406 -22.21 11.82 -1.66
N THR A 407 -22.79 12.46 -2.66
CA THR A 407 -22.09 12.82 -3.90
C THR A 407 -21.44 14.20 -3.82
N GLY A 408 -21.48 14.90 -2.68
CA GLY A 408 -20.97 16.26 -2.56
C GLY A 408 -21.81 17.29 -3.36
N GLN A 409 -23.12 17.05 -3.52
CA GLN A 409 -24.07 17.82 -4.33
C GLN A 409 -23.79 17.70 -5.85
N GLU A 410 -23.19 16.62 -6.29
CA GLU A 410 -22.90 16.37 -7.69
C GLU A 410 -23.99 15.50 -8.34
N PHE A 411 -24.51 15.92 -9.49
CA PHE A 411 -25.14 15.02 -10.45
C PHE A 411 -24.04 14.31 -11.22
N ILE A 412 -23.93 12.99 -11.05
CA ILE A 412 -22.84 12.22 -11.64
C ILE A 412 -23.34 11.34 -12.80
N TRP A 413 -22.76 11.47 -13.98
CA TRP A 413 -22.83 10.44 -15.00
C TRP A 413 -21.63 9.49 -14.85
N LEU A 414 -21.93 8.20 -14.69
CA LEU A 414 -20.92 7.14 -14.75
C LEU A 414 -20.77 6.63 -16.17
N TYR A 415 -19.53 6.63 -16.65
CA TYR A 415 -19.14 6.08 -17.95
C TYR A 415 -18.31 4.80 -17.77
N ARG A 416 -18.42 3.90 -18.75
CA ARG A 416 -17.57 2.72 -18.89
C ARG A 416 -16.78 2.81 -20.18
N GLY A 417 -15.49 2.44 -20.11
CA GLY A 417 -14.60 2.28 -21.26
C GLY A 417 -13.67 1.09 -21.09
N GLU A 418 -12.96 0.73 -22.16
CA GLU A 418 -11.95 -0.32 -22.15
C GLU A 418 -10.61 0.21 -22.65
N HIS A 419 -9.53 -0.03 -21.86
CA HIS A 419 -8.16 0.29 -22.24
C HIS A 419 -7.16 -0.48 -21.38
N ASP A 420 -6.13 -1.10 -22.00
CA ASP A 420 -5.12 -1.90 -21.27
C ASP A 420 -3.95 -1.07 -20.71
N GLY A 421 -3.94 0.26 -20.93
CA GLY A 421 -2.77 1.10 -20.66
C GLY A 421 -1.72 0.96 -21.76
N PRO A 422 -0.46 1.39 -21.56
CA PRO A 422 -0.06 2.11 -20.34
C PRO A 422 -0.69 3.49 -20.25
N PHE A 423 -0.93 3.97 -19.02
CA PHE A 423 -1.46 5.32 -18.77
C PHE A 423 -0.35 6.31 -18.47
N ARG A 424 -0.55 7.56 -18.93
CA ARG A 424 0.25 8.71 -18.52
C ARG A 424 -0.52 9.51 -17.48
N LEU A 425 -0.27 9.21 -16.22
CA LEU A 425 -0.99 9.82 -15.09
C LEU A 425 -0.64 11.30 -14.93
N ALA A 426 -1.66 12.16 -14.85
CA ALA A 426 -1.50 13.57 -14.47
C ALA A 426 -1.14 13.67 -12.99
N ARG A 427 0.12 13.98 -12.68
CA ARG A 427 0.64 13.99 -11.30
C ARG A 427 0.05 15.06 -10.38
N SER A 428 -0.52 16.12 -10.95
CA SER A 428 -1.34 17.08 -10.20
C SER A 428 -2.62 16.44 -9.65
N GLU A 429 -3.18 15.47 -10.37
CA GLU A 429 -4.47 14.85 -10.10
C GLU A 429 -4.34 13.48 -9.43
N ILE A 430 -3.36 12.67 -9.87
CA ILE A 430 -3.22 11.25 -9.54
C ILE A 430 -1.83 10.96 -8.97
N GLU A 431 -1.78 10.45 -7.73
CA GLU A 431 -0.54 9.95 -7.12
C GLU A 431 -0.13 8.61 -7.72
N TYR A 432 -1.08 7.68 -7.84
CA TYR A 432 -0.86 6.30 -8.26
C TYR A 432 -2.13 5.72 -8.90
N GLY A 433 -1.97 4.72 -9.75
CA GLY A 433 -3.10 3.96 -10.28
C GLY A 433 -2.70 2.54 -10.66
N GLU A 434 -3.65 1.61 -10.50
CA GLU A 434 -3.45 0.19 -10.81
C GLU A 434 -4.77 -0.49 -11.17
N PHE A 435 -4.69 -1.60 -11.92
CA PHE A 435 -5.83 -2.46 -12.22
C PHE A 435 -6.10 -3.45 -11.09
N PHE A 436 -7.37 -3.57 -10.70
CA PHE A 436 -7.83 -4.51 -9.67
C PHE A 436 -8.97 -5.39 -10.20
N PRO A 437 -8.96 -6.71 -9.88
CA PRO A 437 -10.12 -7.55 -10.11
C PRO A 437 -11.37 -7.00 -9.40
N VAL A 438 -12.52 -7.07 -10.07
CA VAL A 438 -13.81 -6.56 -9.56
C VAL A 438 -14.16 -7.13 -8.18
N GLU A 439 -13.87 -8.40 -7.94
CA GLU A 439 -14.10 -9.08 -6.66
C GLU A 439 -13.22 -8.50 -5.55
N VAL A 440 -11.97 -8.17 -5.88
CA VAL A 440 -11.03 -7.50 -4.94
C VAL A 440 -11.57 -6.12 -4.57
N VAL A 441 -12.00 -5.32 -5.54
CA VAL A 441 -12.60 -3.99 -5.29
C VAL A 441 -13.85 -4.12 -4.43
N SER A 442 -14.74 -5.06 -4.73
CA SER A 442 -15.97 -5.29 -3.96
C SER A 442 -15.68 -5.67 -2.51
N GLY A 443 -14.73 -6.59 -2.29
CA GLY A 443 -14.29 -6.98 -0.96
C GLY A 443 -13.62 -5.83 -0.20
N TRP A 444 -12.76 -5.07 -0.88
CA TRP A 444 -12.04 -3.92 -0.31
C TRP A 444 -13.00 -2.79 0.11
N VAL A 445 -13.91 -2.39 -0.77
CA VAL A 445 -14.96 -1.39 -0.46
C VAL A 445 -15.78 -1.81 0.76
N LYS A 446 -16.16 -3.09 0.85
CA LYS A 446 -16.91 -3.62 1.99
C LYS A 446 -16.12 -3.59 3.30
N ALA A 447 -14.84 -3.95 3.24
CA ALA A 447 -14.00 -4.09 4.43
C ALA A 447 -13.45 -2.74 4.92
N ARG A 448 -13.15 -1.82 4.01
CA ARG A 448 -12.49 -0.54 4.29
C ARG A 448 -13.04 0.59 3.40
N PRO A 449 -14.30 0.98 3.57
CA PRO A 449 -14.91 2.04 2.75
C PRO A 449 -14.17 3.39 2.87
N ASP A 450 -13.56 3.67 4.01
CA ASP A 450 -12.82 4.92 4.27
C ASP A 450 -11.55 5.07 3.41
N ASP A 451 -11.11 4.01 2.71
CA ASP A 451 -10.01 4.10 1.74
C ASP A 451 -10.43 4.81 0.44
N PHE A 452 -11.74 5.05 0.22
CA PHE A 452 -12.30 5.51 -1.05
C PHE A 452 -13.00 6.87 -0.97
N ALA A 453 -12.96 7.60 -2.09
CA ALA A 453 -13.72 8.84 -2.24
C ALA A 453 -15.24 8.56 -2.24
N PRO A 454 -16.06 9.43 -1.60
CA PRO A 454 -17.51 9.21 -1.49
C PRO A 454 -18.21 9.06 -2.85
N GLY A 455 -17.85 9.87 -3.85
CA GLY A 455 -18.39 9.78 -5.21
C GLY A 455 -18.17 8.40 -5.85
N PHE A 456 -16.95 7.85 -5.71
CA PHE A 456 -16.66 6.50 -6.17
C PHE A 456 -17.54 5.46 -5.46
N LEU A 457 -17.69 5.54 -4.13
CA LEU A 457 -18.49 4.57 -3.37
C LEU A 457 -19.94 4.53 -3.85
N GLU A 458 -20.54 5.68 -4.12
CA GLU A 458 -21.91 5.78 -4.65
C GLU A 458 -21.99 5.19 -6.08
N CYS A 459 -21.04 5.56 -6.96
CA CYS A 459 -20.95 4.99 -8.30
C CYS A 459 -20.76 3.46 -8.27
N TRP A 460 -19.88 2.96 -7.41
CA TRP A 460 -19.59 1.54 -7.29
C TRP A 460 -20.81 0.74 -6.79
N ARG A 461 -21.50 1.27 -5.78
CA ARG A 461 -22.71 0.64 -5.23
C ARG A 461 -23.78 0.45 -6.31
N GLU A 462 -24.13 1.52 -7.03
CA GLU A 462 -25.15 1.47 -8.06
C GLU A 462 -24.73 0.65 -9.28
N TYR A 463 -23.45 0.73 -9.67
CA TYR A 463 -22.89 -0.11 -10.73
C TYR A 463 -23.04 -1.60 -10.42
N ARG A 464 -22.73 -2.01 -9.18
CA ARG A 464 -22.86 -3.41 -8.76
C ARG A 464 -24.31 -3.88 -8.61
N CYS A 465 -25.25 -2.96 -8.36
CA CYS A 465 -26.68 -3.27 -8.33
C CYS A 465 -27.28 -3.41 -9.73
N SER A 466 -26.77 -2.68 -10.71
CA SER A 466 -27.26 -2.71 -12.10
C SER A 466 -26.68 -3.88 -12.92
N ASP A 467 -25.48 -4.36 -12.60
CA ASP A 467 -24.89 -5.58 -13.16
C ASP A 467 -25.39 -6.84 -12.41
N GLY A 468 -26.74 -6.99 -12.26
CA GLY A 468 -27.35 -8.27 -11.86
C GLY A 468 -26.86 -9.43 -12.76
N PRO A 469 -26.92 -10.70 -12.38
CA PRO A 469 -26.02 -11.79 -12.72
C PRO A 469 -25.99 -12.14 -14.22
N ALA A 470 -25.13 -11.48 -14.99
CA ALA A 470 -24.92 -11.78 -16.41
C ALA A 470 -23.43 -11.77 -16.76
N VAL A 471 -22.59 -12.50 -16.03
CA VAL A 471 -21.34 -13.09 -16.55
C VAL A 471 -21.16 -14.46 -15.91
N ALA A 472 -22.11 -15.34 -16.17
CA ALA A 472 -21.90 -16.77 -16.08
C ALA A 472 -22.07 -17.33 -17.50
N GLY A 473 -20.96 -17.68 -18.14
CA GLY A 473 -21.00 -18.61 -19.26
C GLY A 473 -20.61 -18.03 -20.61
N SER A 474 -19.33 -18.22 -20.93
CA SER A 474 -18.98 -18.97 -22.14
C SER A 474 -17.49 -19.28 -22.11
N LEU A 475 -17.23 -20.56 -21.89
CA LEU A 475 -16.15 -21.46 -22.35
C LEU A 475 -14.74 -20.89 -22.54
#